data_11b7da88bcc6d908be02d87c9a0eeaca
#
_entry.id   11b7da88bcc6d908be02d87c9a0eeaca
#
_cell.length_a   1.000
_cell.length_b   1.000
_cell.length_c   1.000
_cell.angle_alpha   90.00
_cell.angle_beta   90.00
_cell.angle_gamma   90.00
#
_symmetry.space_group_name_H-M   'P 1'
#
loop_
_entity.id
_entity.type
_entity.pdbx_description
1 polymer ?
#
loop_
_entity_poly.entity_id
_entity_poly.type
_entity_poly.pdbx_seq_one_letter_code
_entity_poly.pdbx_strand_id
1 'polypeptide(L)'
;MKILMIGNGFDLEHGLPTKYTDFLDYIITFRGYYARVYQGQVKPRCYADKGDYFEKLFSDKKNHYKVEALQAMTKDNLWIDYFIKVREQHLKNKENWIDFESEISRIVQDLDEFQKIAGSSSRTEEYYHYKEKLREILEQEDLTPEAIPKTIDKLMLELNKLICALEIYLDDYVGGKEIILYNPDIAQIHPDNVISFNYTDTFRKVYGEVDTNT
;
A
#
# COMPACT_ATOMS: atom_id res chain seq x y z
N MET A 1 -22.81 1.65 -28.64
CA MET A 1 -22.33 1.27 -27.28
C MET A 1 -21.05 2.06 -27.02
N LYS A 2 -21.06 2.90 -25.98
CA LYS A 2 -19.89 3.64 -25.50
C LYS A 2 -19.43 3.00 -24.20
N ILE A 3 -18.16 2.62 -24.09
CA ILE A 3 -17.56 2.04 -22.88
C ILE A 3 -16.54 3.05 -22.36
N LEU A 4 -16.68 3.46 -21.09
CA LEU A 4 -15.71 4.27 -20.39
C LEU A 4 -14.82 3.33 -19.53
N MET A 5 -13.51 3.39 -19.75
CA MET A 5 -12.53 2.66 -18.94
C MET A 5 -11.79 3.66 -18.04
N ILE A 6 -11.80 3.42 -16.74
CA ILE A 6 -11.16 4.29 -15.74
C ILE A 6 -10.19 3.50 -14.88
N GLY A 7 -9.12 4.15 -14.50
CA GLY A 7 -8.08 3.61 -13.61
C GLY A 7 -7.66 4.66 -12.58
N ASN A 8 -6.62 4.38 -11.80
CA ASN A 8 -6.21 5.21 -10.66
C ASN A 8 -6.01 6.71 -10.99
N GLY A 9 -5.61 7.04 -12.22
CA GLY A 9 -5.53 8.43 -12.67
C GLY A 9 -6.84 9.19 -12.58
N PHE A 10 -7.98 8.49 -12.69
CA PHE A 10 -9.30 9.08 -12.52
C PHE A 10 -9.53 9.55 -11.08
N ASP A 11 -9.17 8.73 -10.08
CA ASP A 11 -9.28 9.10 -8.68
C ASP A 11 -8.35 10.26 -8.31
N LEU A 12 -7.13 10.25 -8.84
CA LEU A 12 -6.16 11.32 -8.62
C LEU A 12 -6.64 12.65 -9.21
N GLU A 13 -7.27 12.64 -10.38
CA GLU A 13 -7.88 13.83 -11.01
C GLU A 13 -9.04 14.39 -10.17
N HIS A 14 -9.72 13.53 -9.41
CA HIS A 14 -10.78 13.92 -8.48
C HIS A 14 -10.27 14.27 -7.09
N GLY A 15 -8.93 14.39 -6.92
CA GLY A 15 -8.27 14.82 -5.69
C GLY A 15 -8.19 13.74 -4.61
N LEU A 16 -8.47 12.49 -4.94
CA LEU A 16 -8.35 11.41 -3.96
C LEU A 16 -6.89 10.95 -3.82
N PRO A 17 -6.41 10.74 -2.59
CA PRO A 17 -5.06 10.29 -2.33
C PRO A 17 -4.96 8.77 -2.52
N THR A 18 -4.91 8.29 -3.76
CA THR A 18 -4.90 6.86 -4.09
C THR A 18 -3.55 6.35 -4.59
N LYS A 19 -2.47 7.14 -4.44
CA LYS A 19 -1.11 6.67 -4.71
C LYS A 19 -0.62 5.75 -3.59
N TYR A 20 0.22 4.79 -3.91
CA TYR A 20 0.90 3.98 -2.88
C TYR A 20 1.73 4.83 -1.91
N THR A 21 2.30 5.94 -2.37
CA THR A 21 2.99 6.91 -1.49
C THR A 21 2.05 7.54 -0.47
N ASP A 22 0.79 7.82 -0.83
CA ASP A 22 -0.20 8.38 0.10
C ASP A 22 -0.59 7.35 1.18
N PHE A 23 -0.70 6.08 0.79
CA PHE A 23 -0.89 4.97 1.73
C PHE A 23 0.29 4.83 2.69
N LEU A 24 1.53 4.87 2.19
CA LEU A 24 2.72 4.81 3.08
C LEU A 24 2.77 5.99 4.05
N ASP A 25 2.40 7.21 3.61
CA ASP A 25 2.28 8.38 4.47
C ASP A 25 1.21 8.20 5.54
N TYR A 26 0.09 7.57 5.18
CA TYR A 26 -0.96 7.22 6.13
C TYR A 26 -0.42 6.25 7.21
N ILE A 27 0.29 5.20 6.82
CA ILE A 27 0.85 4.22 7.76
C ILE A 27 1.91 4.87 8.67
N ILE A 28 2.82 5.67 8.12
CA ILE A 28 3.84 6.38 8.92
C ILE A 28 3.16 7.29 9.95
N THR A 29 2.12 8.01 9.54
CA THR A 29 1.36 8.90 10.42
C THR A 29 0.64 8.09 11.50
N PHE A 30 -0.03 6.99 11.14
CA PHE A 30 -0.69 6.08 12.07
C PHE A 30 0.27 5.54 13.13
N ARG A 31 1.41 4.99 12.72
CA ARG A 31 2.45 4.47 13.64
C ARG A 31 2.93 5.55 14.61
N GLY A 32 3.09 6.79 14.12
CA GLY A 32 3.45 7.94 14.94
C GLY A 32 2.39 8.29 15.98
N TYR A 33 1.11 8.29 15.61
CA TYR A 33 0.00 8.49 16.55
C TYR A 33 -0.09 7.38 17.58
N TYR A 34 0.02 6.13 17.15
CA TYR A 34 0.01 4.98 18.04
C TYR A 34 1.13 5.05 19.08
N ALA A 35 2.36 5.35 18.67
CA ALA A 35 3.50 5.53 19.54
C ALA A 35 3.28 6.68 20.55
N ARG A 36 2.67 7.79 20.13
CA ARG A 36 2.33 8.90 21.02
C ARG A 36 1.32 8.50 22.08
N VAL A 37 0.23 7.86 21.66
CA VAL A 37 -0.91 7.58 22.54
C VAL A 37 -0.61 6.44 23.51
N TYR A 38 0.03 5.36 23.03
CA TYR A 38 0.21 4.13 23.82
C TYR A 38 1.62 3.95 24.36
N GLN A 39 2.63 4.63 23.82
CA GLN A 39 4.04 4.48 24.21
C GLN A 39 4.63 5.76 24.82
N GLY A 40 3.86 6.84 24.93
CA GLY A 40 4.30 8.11 25.53
C GLY A 40 5.34 8.89 24.73
N GLN A 41 5.49 8.60 23.45
CA GLN A 41 6.43 9.33 22.59
C GLN A 41 5.89 10.70 22.19
N VAL A 42 6.72 11.76 22.24
CA VAL A 42 6.27 13.15 22.31
C VAL A 42 5.97 13.82 20.98
N LYS A 43 6.32 13.27 19.83
CA LYS A 43 5.91 13.88 18.52
C LYS A 43 5.89 12.86 17.39
N PRO A 44 4.69 12.53 16.85
CA PRO A 44 4.64 11.89 15.54
C PRO A 44 5.08 12.88 14.46
N ARG A 45 5.70 12.40 13.39
CA ARG A 45 5.69 13.10 12.11
C ARG A 45 4.25 13.05 11.60
N CYS A 46 3.47 14.12 11.89
CA CYS A 46 2.14 14.27 11.33
C CYS A 46 2.24 14.98 9.99
N TYR A 47 1.69 14.38 8.97
CA TYR A 47 1.31 15.10 7.78
C TYR A 47 0.03 15.86 8.14
N ALA A 48 0.06 17.18 8.06
CA ALA A 48 -0.99 18.07 8.59
C ALA A 48 -2.40 17.77 8.05
N ASP A 49 -2.48 17.27 6.81
CA ASP A 49 -3.72 16.91 6.12
C ASP A 49 -4.42 15.65 6.68
N LYS A 50 -3.72 14.85 7.49
CA LYS A 50 -4.22 13.58 8.07
C LYS A 50 -4.51 13.72 9.58
N GLY A 51 -4.11 14.85 10.19
CA GLY A 51 -4.16 15.06 11.64
C GLY A 51 -5.55 14.85 12.21
N ASP A 52 -6.56 15.54 11.67
CA ASP A 52 -7.94 15.50 12.16
C ASP A 52 -8.54 14.10 12.09
N TYR A 53 -8.23 13.33 11.03
CA TYR A 53 -8.68 11.96 10.90
C TYR A 53 -8.11 11.07 12.01
N PHE A 54 -6.80 11.14 12.27
CA PHE A 54 -6.18 10.32 13.30
C PHE A 54 -6.57 10.76 14.70
N GLU A 55 -6.72 12.05 14.97
CA GLU A 55 -7.24 12.51 16.25
C GLU A 55 -8.63 11.93 16.54
N LYS A 56 -9.51 11.92 15.55
CA LYS A 56 -10.84 11.30 15.66
C LYS A 56 -10.76 9.78 15.81
N LEU A 57 -9.90 9.13 15.01
CA LEU A 57 -9.71 7.67 15.06
C LEU A 57 -9.26 7.22 16.45
N PHE A 58 -8.32 7.92 17.08
CA PHE A 58 -7.74 7.54 18.38
C PHE A 58 -8.54 8.05 19.58
N SER A 59 -9.36 9.08 19.44
CA SER A 59 -10.18 9.60 20.54
C SER A 59 -11.51 8.87 20.74
N ASP A 60 -12.07 8.30 19.66
CA ASP A 60 -13.35 7.58 19.75
C ASP A 60 -13.15 6.11 20.14
N LYS A 61 -13.67 5.74 21.31
CA LYS A 61 -13.61 4.36 21.82
C LYS A 61 -14.20 3.33 20.86
N LYS A 62 -15.14 3.72 20.01
CA LYS A 62 -15.74 2.84 19.01
C LYS A 62 -14.73 2.40 17.94
N ASN A 63 -13.68 3.18 17.73
CA ASN A 63 -12.64 2.89 16.75
C ASN A 63 -11.47 2.08 17.33
N HIS A 64 -11.50 1.75 18.62
CA HIS A 64 -10.40 1.03 19.27
C HIS A 64 -10.01 -0.26 18.55
N TYR A 65 -11.01 -1.04 18.11
CA TYR A 65 -10.77 -2.27 17.35
C TYR A 65 -10.06 -2.03 16.01
N LYS A 66 -10.35 -0.89 15.34
CA LYS A 66 -9.66 -0.52 14.09
C LYS A 66 -8.21 -0.13 14.35
N VAL A 67 -7.97 0.60 15.43
CA VAL A 67 -6.61 0.98 15.84
C VAL A 67 -5.78 -0.26 16.14
N GLU A 68 -6.32 -1.22 16.89
CA GLU A 68 -5.63 -2.48 17.21
C GLU A 68 -5.41 -3.34 15.95
N ALA A 69 -6.40 -3.42 15.06
CA ALA A 69 -6.29 -4.14 13.79
C ALA A 69 -5.18 -3.53 12.91
N LEU A 70 -5.19 -2.20 12.70
CA LEU A 70 -4.14 -1.52 11.96
C LEU A 70 -2.75 -1.71 12.58
N GLN A 71 -2.65 -1.67 13.92
CA GLN A 71 -1.40 -1.92 14.62
C GLN A 71 -0.89 -3.34 14.37
N ALA A 72 -1.78 -4.35 14.45
CA ALA A 72 -1.41 -5.74 14.22
C ALA A 72 -0.97 -6.02 12.76
N MET A 73 -1.55 -5.29 11.81
CA MET A 73 -1.22 -5.43 10.38
C MET A 73 0.05 -4.70 9.99
N THR A 74 0.32 -3.55 10.64
CA THR A 74 1.37 -2.64 10.19
C THR A 74 2.64 -2.72 11.03
N LYS A 75 2.57 -3.20 12.30
CA LYS A 75 3.74 -3.33 13.15
C LYS A 75 4.68 -4.40 12.60
N ASP A 76 5.96 -4.02 12.42
CA ASP A 76 7.03 -4.91 11.97
C ASP A 76 6.67 -5.69 10.67
N ASN A 77 5.83 -5.08 9.81
CA ASN A 77 5.44 -5.68 8.53
C ASN A 77 6.56 -5.49 7.50
N LEU A 78 7.12 -6.61 7.02
CA LEU A 78 8.28 -6.62 6.14
C LEU A 78 8.07 -5.82 4.85
N TRP A 79 6.90 -5.94 4.21
CA TRP A 79 6.61 -5.23 2.97
C TRP A 79 6.45 -3.73 3.19
N ILE A 80 5.73 -3.34 4.26
CA ILE A 80 5.54 -1.92 4.59
C ILE A 80 6.90 -1.27 4.88
N ASP A 81 7.73 -1.92 5.69
CA ASP A 81 9.05 -1.38 6.07
C ASP A 81 9.99 -1.32 4.87
N TYR A 82 9.94 -2.32 3.99
CA TYR A 82 10.65 -2.34 2.72
C TYR A 82 10.19 -1.18 1.81
N PHE A 83 8.89 -1.01 1.58
CA PHE A 83 8.38 0.06 0.72
C PHE A 83 8.64 1.46 1.27
N ILE A 84 8.67 1.64 2.59
CA ILE A 84 9.09 2.91 3.20
C ILE A 84 10.55 3.22 2.85
N LYS A 85 11.44 2.22 2.89
CA LYS A 85 12.85 2.38 2.49
C LYS A 85 13.01 2.70 1.00
N VAL A 86 12.30 1.96 0.14
CA VAL A 86 12.29 2.21 -1.32
C VAL A 86 11.82 3.64 -1.60
N ARG A 87 10.74 4.08 -0.94
CA ARG A 87 10.24 5.46 -1.06
C ARG A 87 11.30 6.50 -0.67
N GLU A 88 12.01 6.29 0.44
CA GLU A 88 13.06 7.22 0.86
C GLU A 88 14.22 7.29 -0.15
N GLN A 89 14.52 6.20 -0.83
CA GLN A 89 15.52 6.17 -1.91
C GLN A 89 15.02 6.93 -3.15
N HIS A 90 13.77 6.67 -3.57
CA HIS A 90 13.15 7.37 -4.72
C HIS A 90 13.05 8.88 -4.49
N LEU A 91 12.69 9.32 -3.28
CA LEU A 91 12.66 10.74 -2.93
C LEU A 91 14.03 11.42 -3.06
N LYS A 92 15.13 10.73 -2.71
CA LYS A 92 16.50 11.23 -2.92
C LYS A 92 16.82 11.40 -4.39
N ASN A 93 16.27 10.53 -5.25
CA ASN A 93 16.43 10.54 -6.69
C ASN A 93 15.42 11.48 -7.41
N LYS A 94 14.55 12.18 -6.66
CA LYS A 94 13.45 13.02 -7.19
C LYS A 94 12.38 12.23 -7.95
N GLU A 95 12.22 10.96 -7.66
CA GLU A 95 11.18 10.11 -8.18
C GLU A 95 10.04 10.06 -7.17
N ASN A 96 8.80 10.32 -7.62
CA ASN A 96 7.62 10.39 -6.75
C ASN A 96 6.65 9.21 -6.96
N TRP A 97 7.11 8.15 -7.60
CA TRP A 97 6.29 6.99 -7.92
C TRP A 97 6.92 5.72 -7.37
N ILE A 98 6.12 4.86 -6.77
CA ILE A 98 6.47 3.50 -6.37
C ILE A 98 5.42 2.58 -6.97
N ASP A 99 5.84 1.50 -7.56
CA ASP A 99 4.99 0.43 -8.08
C ASP A 99 5.15 -0.80 -7.18
N PHE A 100 4.18 -1.04 -6.32
CA PHE A 100 4.21 -2.16 -5.37
C PHE A 100 4.23 -3.51 -6.10
N GLU A 101 3.45 -3.64 -7.17
CA GLU A 101 3.35 -4.86 -7.94
C GLU A 101 4.68 -5.23 -8.60
N SER A 102 5.37 -4.26 -9.19
CA SER A 102 6.69 -4.45 -9.78
C SER A 102 7.73 -4.82 -8.73
N GLU A 103 7.72 -4.17 -7.57
CA GLU A 103 8.65 -4.48 -6.48
C GLU A 103 8.39 -5.86 -5.87
N ILE A 104 7.13 -6.24 -5.66
CA ILE A 104 6.76 -7.58 -5.20
C ILE A 104 7.23 -8.62 -6.21
N SER A 105 6.97 -8.40 -7.50
CA SER A 105 7.40 -9.29 -8.57
C SER A 105 8.92 -9.47 -8.60
N ARG A 106 9.68 -8.39 -8.41
CA ARG A 106 11.15 -8.44 -8.32
C ARG A 106 11.62 -9.31 -7.17
N ILE A 107 11.05 -9.13 -5.97
CA ILE A 107 11.42 -9.93 -4.79
C ILE A 107 11.09 -11.42 -5.00
N VAL A 108 9.94 -11.72 -5.60
CA VAL A 108 9.55 -13.11 -5.91
C VAL A 108 10.52 -13.75 -6.92
N GLN A 109 10.93 -13.00 -7.96
CA GLN A 109 11.91 -13.49 -8.92
C GLN A 109 13.29 -13.70 -8.27
N ASP A 110 13.75 -12.79 -7.45
CA ASP A 110 15.02 -12.92 -6.73
C ASP A 110 15.02 -14.12 -5.77
N LEU A 111 13.87 -14.45 -5.14
CA LEU A 111 13.70 -15.66 -4.32
C LEU A 111 13.74 -16.94 -5.16
N ASP A 112 13.08 -16.96 -6.31
CA ASP A 112 13.08 -18.11 -7.22
C ASP A 112 14.49 -18.42 -7.76
N GLU A 113 15.22 -17.38 -8.18
CA GLU A 113 16.62 -17.53 -8.61
C GLU A 113 17.53 -17.96 -7.46
N PHE A 114 17.38 -17.38 -6.27
CA PHE A 114 18.12 -17.79 -5.10
C PHE A 114 17.86 -19.28 -4.78
N GLN A 115 16.61 -19.74 -4.84
CA GLN A 115 16.25 -21.14 -4.58
C GLN A 115 16.91 -22.11 -5.56
N LYS A 116 16.95 -21.77 -6.86
CA LYS A 116 17.60 -22.57 -7.89
C LYS A 116 19.11 -22.74 -7.63
N ILE A 117 19.77 -21.64 -7.25
CA ILE A 117 21.22 -21.62 -7.04
C ILE A 117 21.60 -22.25 -5.70
N ALA A 118 20.80 -22.01 -4.67
CA ALA A 118 21.07 -22.48 -3.30
C ALA A 118 21.06 -24.00 -3.15
N GLY A 119 20.41 -24.72 -4.06
CA GLY A 119 20.44 -26.19 -4.14
C GLY A 119 21.77 -26.78 -4.65
N SER A 120 22.70 -25.96 -5.15
CA SER A 120 24.01 -26.41 -5.60
C SER A 120 25.02 -26.47 -4.43
N SER A 121 25.96 -27.41 -4.50
CA SER A 121 26.96 -27.63 -3.44
C SER A 121 28.01 -26.53 -3.33
N SER A 122 28.10 -25.64 -4.31
CA SER A 122 29.08 -24.56 -4.35
C SER A 122 28.37 -23.20 -4.19
N ARG A 123 28.78 -22.44 -3.19
CA ARG A 123 28.36 -21.04 -3.03
C ARG A 123 29.05 -20.18 -4.07
N THR A 124 28.36 -19.89 -5.16
CA THR A 124 28.85 -19.06 -6.26
C THR A 124 28.71 -17.57 -5.94
N GLU A 125 29.33 -16.70 -6.75
CA GLU A 125 29.18 -15.26 -6.67
C GLU A 125 27.67 -14.85 -6.82
N GLU A 126 26.92 -15.55 -7.67
CA GLU A 126 25.49 -15.39 -7.85
C GLU A 126 24.70 -15.69 -6.57
N TYR A 127 25.06 -16.72 -5.82
CA TYR A 127 24.45 -17.02 -4.52
C TYR A 127 24.51 -15.81 -3.57
N TYR A 128 25.68 -15.19 -3.44
CA TYR A 128 25.86 -14.01 -2.58
C TYR A 128 25.13 -12.78 -3.13
N HIS A 129 25.06 -12.63 -4.45
CA HIS A 129 24.36 -11.54 -5.09
C HIS A 129 22.85 -11.55 -4.76
N TYR A 130 22.17 -12.69 -4.96
CA TYR A 130 20.74 -12.78 -4.62
C TYR A 130 20.48 -12.74 -3.12
N LYS A 131 21.38 -13.33 -2.30
CA LYS A 131 21.29 -13.24 -0.86
C LYS A 131 21.34 -11.78 -0.39
N GLU A 132 22.20 -10.95 -0.96
CA GLU A 132 22.30 -9.53 -0.62
C GLU A 132 21.06 -8.74 -1.05
N LYS A 133 20.54 -8.98 -2.26
CA LYS A 133 19.28 -8.37 -2.70
C LYS A 133 18.11 -8.68 -1.76
N LEU A 134 17.98 -9.92 -1.34
CA LEU A 134 16.90 -10.35 -0.45
C LEU A 134 17.04 -9.81 0.98
N ARG A 135 18.24 -9.40 1.41
CA ARG A 135 18.44 -8.71 2.68
C ARG A 135 17.74 -7.35 2.75
N GLU A 136 17.45 -6.71 1.64
CA GLU A 136 16.71 -5.45 1.62
C GLU A 136 15.34 -5.58 2.28
N ILE A 137 14.67 -6.72 2.10
CA ILE A 137 13.37 -7.00 2.70
C ILE A 137 13.44 -7.89 3.94
N LEU A 138 14.38 -8.85 4.00
CA LEU A 138 14.48 -9.84 5.08
C LEU A 138 15.34 -9.38 6.26
N GLU A 139 16.11 -8.31 6.09
CA GLU A 139 16.98 -7.64 7.08
C GLU A 139 17.95 -8.58 7.83
N GLN A 140 17.47 -9.24 8.89
CA GLN A 140 18.30 -10.02 9.81
C GLN A 140 18.14 -11.53 9.66
N GLU A 141 17.27 -11.99 8.78
CA GLU A 141 17.07 -13.43 8.59
C GLU A 141 18.23 -14.06 7.83
N ASP A 142 18.81 -15.10 8.42
CA ASP A 142 19.83 -15.88 7.71
C ASP A 142 19.13 -16.76 6.67
N LEU A 143 19.08 -16.24 5.43
CA LEU A 143 18.48 -16.94 4.33
C LEU A 143 19.33 -18.14 3.94
N THR A 144 18.88 -19.33 4.31
CA THR A 144 19.46 -20.61 3.90
C THR A 144 18.49 -21.36 3.00
N PRO A 145 18.96 -22.33 2.18
CA PRO A 145 18.07 -23.12 1.32
C PRO A 145 16.91 -23.77 2.09
N GLU A 146 17.18 -24.24 3.30
CA GLU A 146 16.20 -24.92 4.16
C GLU A 146 15.17 -23.95 4.75
N ALA A 147 15.54 -22.68 4.87
CA ALA A 147 14.66 -21.63 5.41
C ALA A 147 13.70 -21.04 4.34
N ILE A 148 13.97 -21.24 3.04
CA ILE A 148 13.20 -20.63 1.94
C ILE A 148 11.68 -20.86 2.07
N PRO A 149 11.16 -22.09 2.28
CA PRO A 149 9.71 -22.31 2.38
C PRO A 149 9.09 -21.48 3.51
N LYS A 150 9.72 -21.46 4.67
CA LYS A 150 9.27 -20.66 5.83
C LYS A 150 9.31 -19.15 5.53
N THR A 151 10.32 -18.71 4.79
CA THR A 151 10.47 -17.30 4.39
C THR A 151 9.34 -16.90 3.44
N ILE A 152 9.00 -17.77 2.48
CA ILE A 152 7.87 -17.55 1.56
C ILE A 152 6.56 -17.44 2.36
N ASP A 153 6.28 -18.38 3.25
CA ASP A 153 5.08 -18.36 4.10
C ASP A 153 4.98 -17.05 4.90
N LYS A 154 6.11 -16.59 5.47
CA LYS A 154 6.18 -15.33 6.19
C LYS A 154 5.89 -14.14 5.28
N LEU A 155 6.54 -14.04 4.12
CA LEU A 155 6.30 -12.97 3.16
C LEU A 155 4.84 -12.94 2.69
N MET A 156 4.23 -14.09 2.43
CA MET A 156 2.81 -14.19 2.07
C MET A 156 1.89 -13.72 3.20
N LEU A 157 2.18 -14.08 4.44
CA LEU A 157 1.42 -13.61 5.60
C LEU A 157 1.51 -12.09 5.76
N GLU A 158 2.71 -11.53 5.64
CA GLU A 158 2.94 -10.09 5.76
C GLU A 158 2.33 -9.32 4.58
N LEU A 159 2.31 -9.91 3.37
CA LEU A 159 1.62 -9.33 2.21
C LEU A 159 0.10 -9.26 2.43
N ASN A 160 -0.51 -10.31 2.95
CA ASN A 160 -1.93 -10.30 3.29
C ASN A 160 -2.26 -9.21 4.33
N LYS A 161 -1.41 -9.02 5.34
CA LYS A 161 -1.58 -7.92 6.31
C LYS A 161 -1.50 -6.54 5.65
N LEU A 162 -0.56 -6.35 4.71
CA LEU A 162 -0.45 -5.11 3.95
C LEU A 162 -1.72 -4.86 3.14
N ILE A 163 -2.25 -5.88 2.43
CA ILE A 163 -3.49 -5.78 1.65
C ILE A 163 -4.66 -5.36 2.55
N CYS A 164 -4.85 -6.02 3.70
CA CYS A 164 -5.90 -5.65 4.65
C CYS A 164 -5.72 -4.21 5.20
N ALA A 165 -4.49 -3.77 5.44
CA ALA A 165 -4.24 -2.39 5.86
C ALA A 165 -4.55 -1.38 4.74
N LEU A 166 -4.27 -1.73 3.47
CA LEU A 166 -4.62 -0.94 2.29
C LEU A 166 -6.15 -0.86 2.10
N GLU A 167 -6.88 -1.96 2.31
CA GLU A 167 -8.34 -1.97 2.28
C GLU A 167 -8.93 -1.00 3.33
N ILE A 168 -8.45 -1.03 4.57
CA ILE A 168 -8.89 -0.08 5.61
C ILE A 168 -8.59 1.36 5.20
N TYR A 169 -7.41 1.61 4.63
CA TYR A 169 -7.04 2.93 4.13
C TYR A 169 -8.00 3.42 3.05
N LEU A 170 -8.31 2.58 2.06
CA LEU A 170 -9.18 2.94 0.94
C LEU A 170 -10.63 3.13 1.38
N ASP A 171 -11.15 2.24 2.22
CA ASP A 171 -12.55 2.28 2.65
C ASP A 171 -12.80 3.41 3.64
N ASP A 172 -11.99 3.52 4.70
CA ASP A 172 -12.26 4.46 5.79
C ASP A 172 -11.66 5.85 5.51
N TYR A 173 -10.38 5.93 5.12
CA TYR A 173 -9.72 7.22 4.96
C TYR A 173 -10.02 7.86 3.60
N VAL A 174 -9.82 7.14 2.51
CA VAL A 174 -10.08 7.66 1.16
C VAL A 174 -11.58 7.74 0.92
N GLY A 175 -12.32 6.68 1.25
CA GLY A 175 -13.77 6.60 1.07
C GLY A 175 -14.56 7.63 1.89
N GLY A 176 -14.00 8.09 3.00
CA GLY A 176 -14.55 9.17 3.84
C GLY A 176 -14.23 10.59 3.37
N LYS A 177 -13.39 10.76 2.33
CA LYS A 177 -13.10 12.09 1.78
C LYS A 177 -14.22 12.60 0.90
N GLU A 178 -14.50 13.89 1.01
CA GLU A 178 -15.39 14.58 0.10
C GLU A 178 -14.70 14.74 -1.26
N ILE A 179 -15.39 14.38 -2.34
CA ILE A 179 -14.90 14.55 -3.70
C ILE A 179 -15.39 15.93 -4.18
N ILE A 180 -14.46 16.88 -4.26
CA ILE A 180 -14.77 18.28 -4.58
C ILE A 180 -14.65 18.54 -6.09
N LEU A 181 -13.79 17.80 -6.78
CA LEU A 181 -13.49 18.02 -8.18
C LEU A 181 -14.49 17.28 -9.07
N TYR A 182 -15.05 18.01 -10.03
CA TYR A 182 -15.98 17.51 -11.02
C TYR A 182 -15.46 17.90 -12.40
N ASN A 183 -15.39 16.94 -13.31
CA ASN A 183 -14.94 17.19 -14.67
C ASN A 183 -16.16 17.18 -15.63
N PRO A 184 -16.56 18.35 -16.19
CA PRO A 184 -17.72 18.44 -17.06
C PRO A 184 -17.57 17.67 -18.37
N ASP A 185 -16.34 17.45 -18.86
CA ASP A 185 -16.10 16.69 -20.09
C ASP A 185 -16.43 15.20 -19.87
N ILE A 186 -16.12 14.67 -18.70
CA ILE A 186 -16.48 13.30 -18.31
C ILE A 186 -18.01 13.17 -18.19
N ALA A 187 -18.67 14.14 -17.58
CA ALA A 187 -20.12 14.16 -17.45
C ALA A 187 -20.85 14.13 -18.80
N GLN A 188 -20.27 14.71 -19.86
CA GLN A 188 -20.84 14.74 -21.20
C GLN A 188 -20.66 13.46 -22.00
N ILE A 189 -19.82 12.52 -21.52
CA ILE A 189 -19.55 11.27 -22.25
C ILE A 189 -20.82 10.41 -22.36
N HIS A 190 -21.63 10.36 -21.31
CA HIS A 190 -22.81 9.48 -21.19
C HIS A 190 -22.48 8.04 -21.67
N PRO A 191 -21.64 7.29 -20.91
CA PRO A 191 -21.27 5.95 -21.31
C PRO A 191 -22.43 4.98 -21.12
N ASP A 192 -22.55 3.99 -22.00
CA ASP A 192 -23.48 2.87 -21.82
C ASP A 192 -22.99 1.89 -20.73
N ASN A 193 -21.66 1.79 -20.56
CA ASN A 193 -21.02 0.95 -19.55
C ASN A 193 -19.74 1.63 -19.03
N VAL A 194 -19.42 1.37 -17.75
CA VAL A 194 -18.17 1.78 -17.12
C VAL A 194 -17.41 0.55 -16.65
N ILE A 195 -16.13 0.43 -17.03
CA ILE A 195 -15.20 -0.55 -16.52
C ILE A 195 -14.20 0.19 -15.64
N SER A 196 -14.24 -0.08 -14.33
CA SER A 196 -13.36 0.53 -13.36
C SER A 196 -12.28 -0.45 -12.90
N PHE A 197 -11.03 -0.01 -12.97
CA PHE A 197 -9.87 -0.65 -12.36
C PHE A 197 -9.46 0.02 -11.04
N ASN A 198 -10.30 0.93 -10.54
CA ASN A 198 -10.08 1.62 -9.27
C ASN A 198 -10.62 0.79 -8.11
N TYR A 199 -10.02 0.97 -6.96
CA TYR A 199 -10.51 0.42 -5.69
C TYR A 199 -11.62 1.26 -5.06
N THR A 200 -11.96 2.42 -5.68
CA THR A 200 -12.94 3.39 -5.17
C THR A 200 -14.14 3.46 -6.09
N ASP A 201 -15.23 3.95 -5.56
CA ASP A 201 -16.51 4.11 -6.25
C ASP A 201 -16.71 5.56 -6.75
N THR A 202 -15.61 6.21 -7.12
CA THR A 202 -15.55 7.65 -7.45
C THR A 202 -16.48 8.00 -8.60
N PHE A 203 -16.50 7.20 -9.67
CA PHE A 203 -17.35 7.49 -10.83
C PHE A 203 -18.82 7.54 -10.41
N ARG A 204 -19.32 6.53 -9.71
CA ARG A 204 -20.71 6.47 -9.26
C ARG A 204 -21.07 7.60 -8.31
N LYS A 205 -20.18 7.94 -7.39
CA LYS A 205 -20.38 9.03 -6.42
C LYS A 205 -20.47 10.41 -7.10
N VAL A 206 -19.72 10.64 -8.17
CA VAL A 206 -19.59 11.95 -8.82
C VAL A 206 -20.55 12.11 -10.00
N TYR A 207 -20.71 11.07 -10.83
CA TYR A 207 -21.43 11.13 -12.12
C TYR A 207 -22.73 10.31 -12.12
N GLY A 208 -23.01 9.58 -11.04
CA GLY A 208 -24.19 8.75 -10.90
C GLY A 208 -24.04 7.33 -11.48
N GLU A 209 -25.11 6.56 -11.34
CA GLU A 209 -25.16 5.20 -11.91
C GLU A 209 -25.32 5.29 -13.43
N VAL A 210 -24.67 4.38 -14.15
CA VAL A 210 -24.95 4.20 -15.58
C VAL A 210 -26.28 3.46 -15.65
N ASP A 211 -27.27 4.07 -16.29
CA ASP A 211 -28.57 3.43 -16.51
C ASP A 211 -28.37 2.17 -17.38
N THR A 212 -28.38 1.03 -16.74
CA THR A 212 -28.35 -0.29 -17.40
C THR A 212 -29.74 -0.73 -17.87
N ASN A 213 -30.63 0.25 -18.12
CA ASN A 213 -31.96 -0.03 -18.65
C ASN A 213 -31.90 -0.18 -20.18
N THR A 214 -31.66 -1.40 -20.65
CA THR A 214 -32.14 -1.93 -21.91
C THR A 214 -32.45 -3.41 -21.77
#